data_84f342e9e208a3d6dfe4dd794378cf15
#
_entry.id   84f342e9e208a3d6dfe4dd794378cf15
#
_cell.length_a   1.000
_cell.length_b   1.000
_cell.length_c   1.000
_cell.angle_alpha   90.00
_cell.angle_beta   90.00
_cell.angle_gamma   90.00
#
_symmetry.space_group_name_H-M   'P 1'
#
loop_
_entity.id
_entity.type
_entity.pdbx_description
1 polymer ?
#
loop_
_entity_poly.entity_id
_entity_poly.type
_entity_poly.pdbx_seq_one_letter_code
_entity_poly.pdbx_strand_id
1 'polypeptide(L)'
;MSASLVGSEMCIRDRFYLDKVQMYGDVPYITTPLTTDSEELYGPRTPRKEVMDHVLEDINKACDYLPEDWGNKGVRVTKGAALALKSRICLYEGTYRKYHGLGDYENFLQEAVKASEALMAMKKYEIYNTGNPDRDYATLFTSDDLTDNKEVILFRKYVAGLLGHRLCGYLVASGNGATKDFVDDFLCIEPDGSAKPVALSETFNDDEYENVLDNRDPRLTQIVLDPRHSKEILYNKDKFIFPRVAGMTGWESATGYHVIKYY
;
A
#
# COMPACT_ATOMS: atom_id res chain seq x y z
N MET A 1 -6.32 31.63 2.83
CA MET A 1 -6.56 30.19 2.60
C MET A 1 -7.14 29.58 3.88
N SER A 2 -8.07 28.62 3.78
CA SER A 2 -8.57 27.97 5.02
C SER A 2 -7.49 27.01 5.55
N ALA A 3 -7.40 26.87 6.88
CA ALA A 3 -6.43 25.97 7.52
C ALA A 3 -6.50 24.53 6.97
N SER A 4 -7.69 24.07 6.66
CA SER A 4 -7.91 22.72 6.11
C SER A 4 -7.43 22.53 4.67
N LEU A 5 -7.41 23.57 3.85
CA LEU A 5 -6.79 23.52 2.52
C LEU A 5 -5.27 23.39 2.66
N VAL A 6 -4.68 24.20 3.54
CA VAL A 6 -3.25 24.15 3.87
C VAL A 6 -2.85 22.77 4.38
N GLY A 7 -3.64 22.17 5.27
CA GLY A 7 -3.39 20.80 5.76
C GLY A 7 -3.41 19.74 4.65
N SER A 8 -4.30 19.88 3.66
CA SER A 8 -4.33 18.95 2.51
C SER A 8 -3.09 19.11 1.61
N GLU A 9 -2.67 20.34 1.36
CA GLU A 9 -1.46 20.64 0.58
C GLU A 9 -0.21 20.10 1.27
N MET A 10 -0.10 20.26 2.60
CA MET A 10 0.98 19.69 3.40
C MET A 10 1.04 18.16 3.24
N CYS A 11 -0.07 17.44 3.43
CA CYS A 11 -0.08 15.98 3.26
C CYS A 11 0.36 15.52 1.85
N ILE A 12 -0.04 16.26 0.80
CA ILE A 12 0.37 15.95 -0.59
C ILE A 12 1.89 16.15 -0.74
N ARG A 13 2.43 17.26 -0.22
CA ARG A 13 3.85 17.56 -0.24
C ARG A 13 4.65 16.55 0.56
N ASP A 14 4.20 16.21 1.76
CA ASP A 14 4.85 15.23 2.64
C ASP A 14 4.94 13.85 1.99
N ARG A 15 3.87 13.40 1.36
CA ARG A 15 3.85 12.16 0.59
C ARG A 15 4.83 12.20 -0.56
N PHE A 16 4.87 13.33 -1.30
CA PHE A 16 5.82 13.51 -2.40
C PHE A 16 7.27 13.41 -1.90
N TYR A 17 7.63 14.12 -0.82
CA TYR A 17 8.98 14.09 -0.30
C TYR A 17 9.36 12.73 0.31
N LEU A 18 8.43 12.04 0.97
CA LEU A 18 8.66 10.66 1.39
C LEU A 18 9.09 9.79 0.20
N ASP A 19 8.31 9.79 -0.88
CA ASP A 19 8.60 8.99 -2.07
C ASP A 19 9.95 9.38 -2.70
N LYS A 20 10.29 10.69 -2.73
CA LYS A 20 11.57 11.17 -3.28
C LYS A 20 12.75 10.78 -2.40
N VAL A 21 12.65 10.93 -1.09
CA VAL A 21 13.71 10.52 -0.16
C VAL A 21 13.92 9.00 -0.19
N GLN A 22 12.86 8.22 -0.32
CA GLN A 22 12.96 6.76 -0.47
C GLN A 22 13.74 6.36 -1.72
N MET A 23 13.54 7.08 -2.83
CA MET A 23 14.16 6.77 -4.13
C MET A 23 15.59 7.32 -4.27
N TYR A 24 15.85 8.53 -3.74
CA TYR A 24 17.03 9.30 -4.10
C TYR A 24 17.90 9.74 -2.92
N GLY A 25 17.46 9.50 -1.67
CA GLY A 25 18.15 10.01 -0.48
C GLY A 25 18.01 11.52 -0.35
N ASP A 26 19.12 12.25 -0.49
CA ASP A 26 19.12 13.70 -0.48
C ASP A 26 18.43 14.26 -1.72
N VAL A 27 17.52 15.22 -1.52
CA VAL A 27 16.75 15.86 -2.60
C VAL A 27 16.60 17.36 -2.35
N PRO A 28 16.46 18.22 -3.38
CA PRO A 28 16.14 19.62 -3.16
C PRO A 28 14.80 19.75 -2.41
N TYR A 29 14.80 20.49 -1.30
CA TYR A 29 13.58 20.77 -0.55
C TYR A 29 13.04 22.14 -0.94
N ILE A 30 11.93 22.16 -1.67
CA ILE A 30 11.35 23.33 -2.30
C ILE A 30 9.93 23.52 -1.79
N THR A 31 9.66 24.72 -1.26
CA THR A 31 8.36 25.06 -0.64
C THR A 31 7.62 26.16 -1.41
N THR A 32 8.23 26.73 -2.42
CA THR A 32 7.69 27.81 -3.26
C THR A 32 7.48 27.34 -4.69
N PRO A 33 6.50 27.84 -5.43
CA PRO A 33 6.39 27.60 -6.86
C PRO A 33 7.63 28.06 -7.61
N LEU A 34 8.19 27.20 -8.46
CA LEU A 34 9.33 27.50 -9.29
C LEU A 34 8.93 28.03 -10.66
N THR A 35 9.75 28.95 -11.19
CA THR A 35 9.73 29.38 -12.57
C THR A 35 11.00 28.90 -13.28
N THR A 36 11.11 29.08 -14.59
CA THR A 36 12.33 28.73 -15.36
C THR A 36 13.58 29.48 -14.89
N ASP A 37 13.40 30.61 -14.22
CA ASP A 37 14.48 31.49 -13.77
C ASP A 37 14.76 31.36 -12.26
N SER A 38 14.11 30.43 -11.59
CA SER A 38 14.31 30.21 -10.15
C SER A 38 15.70 29.63 -9.88
N GLU A 39 16.48 30.28 -9.02
CA GLU A 39 17.83 29.85 -8.63
C GLU A 39 17.83 28.49 -7.92
N GLU A 40 16.76 28.17 -7.21
CA GLU A 40 16.56 26.89 -6.49
C GLU A 40 16.62 25.66 -7.42
N LEU A 41 16.37 25.83 -8.72
CA LEU A 41 16.53 24.76 -9.71
C LEU A 41 17.97 24.24 -9.82
N TYR A 42 18.93 25.09 -9.52
CA TYR A 42 20.37 24.82 -9.62
C TYR A 42 21.02 24.66 -8.24
N GLY A 43 20.22 24.69 -7.19
CA GLY A 43 20.68 24.54 -5.82
C GLY A 43 21.18 23.13 -5.49
N PRO A 44 21.95 22.98 -4.40
CA PRO A 44 22.36 21.67 -3.92
C PRO A 44 21.16 20.86 -3.40
N ARG A 45 21.36 19.55 -3.27
CA ARG A 45 20.40 18.70 -2.58
C ARG A 45 20.39 18.99 -1.09
N THR A 46 19.22 19.06 -0.48
CA THR A 46 19.04 19.13 0.96
C THR A 46 19.29 17.73 1.55
N PRO A 47 20.06 17.62 2.63
CA PRO A 47 20.25 16.34 3.30
C PRO A 47 18.93 15.67 3.66
N ARG A 48 18.82 14.35 3.41
CA ARG A 48 17.57 13.60 3.68
C ARG A 48 17.08 13.77 5.11
N LYS A 49 18.00 13.85 6.08
CA LYS A 49 17.63 14.06 7.49
C LYS A 49 16.83 15.35 7.66
N GLU A 50 17.30 16.43 7.07
CA GLU A 50 16.65 17.75 7.15
C GLU A 50 15.29 17.74 6.42
N VAL A 51 15.24 17.13 5.23
CA VAL A 51 13.97 16.99 4.50
C VAL A 51 12.93 16.24 5.34
N MET A 52 13.32 15.14 6.00
CA MET A 52 12.40 14.35 6.81
C MET A 52 12.02 15.02 8.12
N ASP A 53 12.88 15.86 8.69
CA ASP A 53 12.55 16.69 9.84
C ASP A 53 11.47 17.73 9.47
N HIS A 54 11.59 18.37 8.31
CA HIS A 54 10.54 19.27 7.76
C HIS A 54 9.24 18.53 7.46
N VAL A 55 9.31 17.34 6.89
CA VAL A 55 8.13 16.50 6.64
C VAL A 55 7.41 16.17 7.96
N LEU A 56 8.15 15.88 9.03
CA LEU A 56 7.54 15.63 10.34
C LEU A 56 6.84 16.88 10.90
N GLU A 57 7.44 18.06 10.76
CA GLU A 57 6.82 19.31 11.19
C GLU A 57 5.53 19.60 10.43
N ASP A 58 5.54 19.43 9.12
CA ASP A 58 4.40 19.72 8.26
C ASP A 58 3.25 18.74 8.49
N ILE A 59 3.52 17.43 8.58
CA ILE A 59 2.46 16.45 8.84
C ILE A 59 1.85 16.62 10.22
N ASN A 60 2.60 17.13 11.22
CA ASN A 60 2.04 17.49 12.52
C ASN A 60 1.01 18.61 12.39
N LYS A 61 1.37 19.69 11.67
CA LYS A 61 0.44 20.80 11.40
C LYS A 61 -0.79 20.32 10.60
N ALA A 62 -0.59 19.44 9.63
CA ALA A 62 -1.69 18.87 8.87
C ALA A 62 -2.67 18.09 9.74
N CYS A 63 -2.19 17.31 10.70
CA CYS A 63 -3.04 16.59 11.66
C CYS A 63 -3.90 17.54 12.53
N ASP A 64 -3.40 18.75 12.80
CA ASP A 64 -4.15 19.76 13.58
C ASP A 64 -5.16 20.53 12.74
N TYR A 65 -4.86 20.79 11.46
CA TYR A 65 -5.66 21.63 10.59
C TYR A 65 -6.79 20.88 9.86
N LEU A 66 -6.63 19.57 9.69
CA LEU A 66 -7.60 18.78 8.95
C LEU A 66 -8.79 18.37 9.82
N PRO A 67 -10.02 18.48 9.30
CA PRO A 67 -11.19 17.98 10.00
C PRO A 67 -11.21 16.45 9.98
N GLU A 68 -11.95 15.88 10.91
CA GLU A 68 -12.19 14.44 10.95
C GLU A 68 -13.08 13.96 9.81
N ASP A 69 -13.95 14.83 9.29
CA ASP A 69 -14.89 14.54 8.23
C ASP A 69 -15.19 15.77 7.38
N TRP A 70 -15.33 15.56 6.05
CA TRP A 70 -15.79 16.56 5.10
C TRP A 70 -17.24 16.35 4.63
N GLY A 71 -17.91 15.30 5.14
CA GLY A 71 -19.21 14.87 4.65
C GLY A 71 -19.19 14.14 3.29
N ASN A 72 -18.02 13.85 2.73
CA ASN A 72 -17.84 13.18 1.43
C ASN A 72 -16.95 11.93 1.50
N LYS A 73 -17.04 11.24 2.61
CA LYS A 73 -16.60 9.87 2.89
C LYS A 73 -15.38 9.36 2.10
N GLY A 74 -14.18 9.69 2.57
CA GLY A 74 -12.93 9.07 2.11
C GLY A 74 -12.35 9.56 0.79
N VAL A 75 -12.98 10.51 0.08
CA VAL A 75 -12.45 11.06 -1.20
C VAL A 75 -11.63 12.35 -1.03
N ARG A 76 -11.54 12.88 0.18
CA ARG A 76 -10.72 14.04 0.54
C ARG A 76 -9.84 13.72 1.73
N VAL A 77 -8.67 14.35 1.78
CA VAL A 77 -7.73 14.17 2.89
C VAL A 77 -8.36 14.66 4.20
N THR A 78 -8.44 13.79 5.19
CA THR A 78 -8.98 14.04 6.52
C THR A 78 -7.88 13.92 7.57
N LYS A 79 -8.17 14.28 8.82
CA LYS A 79 -7.28 14.03 9.97
C LYS A 79 -6.87 12.55 10.06
N GLY A 80 -7.80 11.62 9.81
CA GLY A 80 -7.49 10.18 9.78
C GLY A 80 -6.46 9.82 8.71
N ALA A 81 -6.59 10.41 7.50
CA ALA A 81 -5.61 10.20 6.43
C ALA A 81 -4.23 10.79 6.77
N ALA A 82 -4.19 11.98 7.39
CA ALA A 82 -2.95 12.59 7.86
C ALA A 82 -2.27 11.75 8.96
N LEU A 83 -3.02 11.24 9.94
CA LEU A 83 -2.50 10.37 10.99
C LEU A 83 -1.94 9.04 10.41
N ALA A 84 -2.65 8.42 9.46
CA ALA A 84 -2.17 7.21 8.78
C ALA A 84 -0.89 7.47 7.98
N LEU A 85 -0.82 8.60 7.27
CA LEU A 85 0.38 9.01 6.55
C LEU A 85 1.53 9.32 7.51
N LYS A 86 1.29 10.05 8.60
CA LYS A 86 2.28 10.32 9.64
C LYS A 86 2.86 9.04 10.23
N SER A 87 2.00 8.09 10.60
CA SER A 87 2.45 6.78 11.10
C SER A 87 3.41 6.09 10.13
N ARG A 88 3.06 6.05 8.83
CA ARG A 88 3.89 5.45 7.79
C ARG A 88 5.22 6.18 7.60
N ILE A 89 5.20 7.51 7.50
CA ILE A 89 6.40 8.35 7.37
C ILE A 89 7.34 8.10 8.54
N CYS A 90 6.82 8.18 9.75
CA CYS A 90 7.62 8.09 10.96
C CYS A 90 8.16 6.68 11.20
N LEU A 91 7.39 5.64 10.89
CA LEU A 91 7.86 4.26 10.96
C LEU A 91 9.01 4.02 9.98
N TYR A 92 8.86 4.46 8.72
CA TYR A 92 9.90 4.32 7.72
C TYR A 92 11.18 5.05 8.12
N GLU A 93 11.07 6.34 8.46
CA GLU A 93 12.25 7.15 8.81
C GLU A 93 12.93 6.66 10.08
N GLY A 94 12.16 6.33 11.11
CA GLY A 94 12.68 5.80 12.35
C GLY A 94 13.42 4.47 12.16
N THR A 95 12.86 3.53 11.41
CA THR A 95 13.55 2.26 11.10
C THR A 95 14.78 2.48 10.22
N TYR A 96 14.68 3.35 9.21
CA TYR A 96 15.81 3.70 8.37
C TYR A 96 16.97 4.27 9.20
N ARG A 97 16.72 5.28 10.03
CA ARG A 97 17.76 5.88 10.90
C ARG A 97 18.36 4.85 11.84
N LYS A 98 17.54 3.98 12.43
CA LYS A 98 17.99 2.93 13.36
C LYS A 98 18.95 1.96 12.66
N TYR A 99 18.55 1.40 11.53
CA TYR A 99 19.35 0.38 10.84
C TYR A 99 20.59 0.95 10.12
N HIS A 100 20.60 2.25 9.83
CA HIS A 100 21.76 2.92 9.24
C HIS A 100 22.61 3.68 10.27
N GLY A 101 22.29 3.59 11.56
CA GLY A 101 23.09 4.23 12.63
C GLY A 101 23.11 5.76 12.60
N LEU A 102 22.04 6.40 12.10
CA LEU A 102 21.98 7.86 11.90
C LEU A 102 21.56 8.66 13.15
N GLY A 103 21.24 8.01 14.26
CA GLY A 103 20.70 8.69 15.46
C GLY A 103 19.28 9.22 15.29
N ASP A 104 18.73 9.80 16.37
CA ASP A 104 17.39 10.43 16.43
C ASP A 104 16.21 9.54 15.95
N TYR A 105 16.41 8.24 15.82
CA TYR A 105 15.39 7.31 15.32
C TYR A 105 14.23 7.12 16.30
N GLU A 106 14.51 7.22 17.60
CA GLU A 106 13.51 6.98 18.65
C GLU A 106 12.36 7.98 18.59
N ASN A 107 12.67 9.26 18.30
CA ASN A 107 11.64 10.30 18.14
C ASN A 107 10.66 9.93 17.02
N PHE A 108 11.15 9.52 15.87
CA PHE A 108 10.30 9.11 14.76
C PHE A 108 9.47 7.87 15.10
N LEU A 109 10.04 6.86 15.74
CA LEU A 109 9.29 5.66 16.14
C LEU A 109 8.20 6.00 17.18
N GLN A 110 8.47 6.90 18.14
CA GLN A 110 7.47 7.36 19.10
C GLN A 110 6.35 8.13 18.39
N GLU A 111 6.67 9.00 17.43
CA GLU A 111 5.67 9.71 16.64
C GLU A 111 4.81 8.77 15.78
N ALA A 112 5.39 7.66 15.28
CA ALA A 112 4.63 6.62 14.59
C ALA A 112 3.61 5.95 15.52
N VAL A 113 4.01 5.61 16.73
CA VAL A 113 3.13 5.03 17.76
C VAL A 113 2.01 6.00 18.10
N LYS A 114 2.35 7.26 18.47
CA LYS A 114 1.35 8.28 18.80
C LYS A 114 0.32 8.49 17.68
N ALA A 115 0.76 8.55 16.43
CA ALA A 115 -0.13 8.72 15.29
C ALA A 115 -1.07 7.53 15.13
N SER A 116 -0.56 6.29 15.29
CA SER A 116 -1.36 5.07 15.21
C SER A 116 -2.39 5.00 16.34
N GLU A 117 -1.99 5.30 17.57
CA GLU A 117 -2.89 5.34 18.73
C GLU A 117 -3.99 6.40 18.55
N ALA A 118 -3.63 7.60 18.07
CA ALA A 118 -4.60 8.66 17.80
C ALA A 118 -5.60 8.24 16.71
N LEU A 119 -5.14 7.57 15.65
CA LEU A 119 -6.02 7.04 14.60
C LEU A 119 -6.98 5.97 15.15
N MET A 120 -6.49 5.03 15.93
CA MET A 120 -7.33 3.99 16.56
C MET A 120 -8.33 4.59 17.54
N ALA A 121 -7.93 5.61 18.29
CA ALA A 121 -8.81 6.32 19.25
C ALA A 121 -10.00 7.04 18.58
N MET A 122 -9.90 7.35 17.27
CA MET A 122 -11.03 7.92 16.52
C MET A 122 -12.22 6.96 16.41
N LYS A 123 -12.01 5.64 16.50
CA LYS A 123 -13.04 4.59 16.38
C LYS A 123 -13.91 4.72 15.12
N LYS A 124 -13.35 5.27 14.05
CA LYS A 124 -14.02 5.47 12.75
C LYS A 124 -13.74 4.35 11.77
N TYR A 125 -12.62 3.66 11.95
CA TYR A 125 -12.10 2.67 11.02
C TYR A 125 -12.09 1.30 11.68
N GLU A 126 -12.41 0.29 10.92
CA GLU A 126 -12.37 -1.11 11.35
C GLU A 126 -12.01 -2.00 10.16
N ILE A 127 -11.36 -3.14 10.43
CA ILE A 127 -11.00 -4.09 9.38
C ILE A 127 -12.27 -4.60 8.70
N TYR A 128 -12.28 -4.62 7.36
CA TYR A 128 -13.37 -5.16 6.58
C TYR A 128 -13.48 -6.67 6.80
N ASN A 129 -14.61 -7.08 7.36
CA ASN A 129 -14.84 -8.47 7.70
C ASN A 129 -16.36 -8.77 7.61
N THR A 130 -16.75 -9.61 6.65
CA THR A 130 -18.12 -10.11 6.51
C THR A 130 -18.30 -11.52 7.09
N GLY A 131 -17.23 -12.08 7.66
CA GLY A 131 -17.18 -13.48 8.13
C GLY A 131 -16.79 -14.47 7.04
N ASN A 132 -16.34 -13.99 5.89
CA ASN A 132 -15.88 -14.82 4.78
C ASN A 132 -14.40 -14.53 4.45
N PRO A 133 -13.44 -15.12 5.20
CA PRO A 133 -12.02 -14.85 5.04
C PRO A 133 -11.48 -15.19 3.64
N ASP A 134 -12.14 -16.10 2.91
CA ASP A 134 -11.71 -16.52 1.57
C ASP A 134 -12.10 -15.51 0.47
N ARG A 135 -12.89 -14.48 0.82
CA ARG A 135 -13.40 -13.50 -0.15
C ARG A 135 -13.24 -12.04 0.31
N ASP A 136 -13.20 -11.79 1.61
CA ASP A 136 -13.25 -10.43 2.17
C ASP A 136 -12.12 -9.55 1.64
N TYR A 137 -10.90 -10.09 1.56
CA TYR A 137 -9.77 -9.34 1.05
C TYR A 137 -9.91 -9.00 -0.43
N ALA A 138 -10.31 -9.96 -1.27
CA ALA A 138 -10.56 -9.69 -2.69
C ALA A 138 -11.68 -8.65 -2.87
N THR A 139 -12.79 -8.81 -2.14
CA THR A 139 -13.92 -7.89 -2.21
C THR A 139 -13.53 -6.45 -1.85
N LEU A 140 -12.68 -6.26 -0.83
CA LEU A 140 -12.16 -4.95 -0.46
C LEU A 140 -11.45 -4.25 -1.64
N PHE A 141 -10.67 -4.98 -2.43
CA PHE A 141 -9.85 -4.42 -3.51
C PHE A 141 -10.50 -4.43 -4.88
N THR A 142 -11.62 -5.14 -5.06
CA THR A 142 -12.37 -5.21 -6.34
C THR A 142 -13.69 -4.45 -6.31
N SER A 143 -14.04 -3.85 -5.17
CA SER A 143 -15.25 -3.06 -5.04
C SER A 143 -15.21 -1.78 -5.89
N ASP A 144 -16.25 -1.54 -6.67
CA ASP A 144 -16.40 -0.34 -7.50
C ASP A 144 -16.57 0.95 -6.67
N ASP A 145 -17.19 0.85 -5.49
CA ASP A 145 -17.40 1.97 -4.59
C ASP A 145 -17.00 1.61 -3.15
N LEU A 146 -16.03 2.33 -2.63
CA LEU A 146 -15.49 2.15 -1.28
C LEU A 146 -16.09 3.15 -0.27
N THR A 147 -17.11 3.91 -0.65
CA THR A 147 -17.65 5.03 0.14
C THR A 147 -18.14 4.58 1.53
N ASP A 148 -18.71 3.41 1.66
CA ASP A 148 -19.24 2.88 2.94
C ASP A 148 -18.34 1.82 3.58
N ASN A 149 -17.16 1.57 3.01
CA ASN A 149 -16.20 0.63 3.57
C ASN A 149 -15.40 1.28 4.70
N LYS A 150 -15.50 0.74 5.91
CA LYS A 150 -14.88 1.30 7.10
C LYS A 150 -13.37 1.05 7.22
N GLU A 151 -12.81 0.11 6.48
CA GLU A 151 -11.36 -0.07 6.43
C GLU A 151 -10.69 1.03 5.62
N VAL A 152 -11.41 1.63 4.68
CA VAL A 152 -10.84 2.59 3.74
C VAL A 152 -10.78 3.99 4.34
N ILE A 153 -9.59 4.51 4.53
CA ILE A 153 -9.32 5.84 5.10
C ILE A 153 -9.39 6.93 4.02
N LEU A 154 -8.76 6.66 2.88
CA LEU A 154 -8.70 7.57 1.73
C LEU A 154 -8.63 6.77 0.44
N PHE A 155 -9.46 7.10 -0.54
CA PHE A 155 -9.43 6.47 -1.86
C PHE A 155 -9.70 7.46 -2.97
N ARG A 156 -9.25 7.12 -4.18
CA ARG A 156 -9.61 7.83 -5.39
C ARG A 156 -10.84 7.18 -6.00
N LYS A 157 -11.96 7.93 -6.03
CA LYS A 157 -13.19 7.42 -6.64
C LYS A 157 -13.07 7.44 -8.15
N TYR A 158 -13.24 6.30 -8.78
CA TYR A 158 -13.35 6.14 -10.21
C TYR A 158 -14.82 6.02 -10.59
N VAL A 159 -15.21 6.61 -11.72
CA VAL A 159 -16.59 6.62 -12.19
C VAL A 159 -16.59 6.25 -13.67
N ALA A 160 -17.31 5.21 -14.03
CA ALA A 160 -17.41 4.76 -15.41
C ALA A 160 -17.85 5.90 -16.36
N GLY A 161 -17.13 6.06 -17.46
CA GLY A 161 -17.37 7.10 -18.44
C GLY A 161 -16.81 8.50 -18.10
N LEU A 162 -16.39 8.75 -16.85
CA LEU A 162 -15.80 10.03 -16.43
C LEU A 162 -14.32 9.92 -16.07
N LEU A 163 -13.96 8.95 -15.26
CA LEU A 163 -12.60 8.74 -14.81
C LEU A 163 -12.35 7.24 -14.63
N GLY A 164 -11.55 6.67 -15.48
CA GLY A 164 -11.15 5.25 -15.43
C GLY A 164 -9.66 5.06 -15.22
N HIS A 165 -9.25 3.81 -15.08
CA HIS A 165 -7.86 3.38 -15.07
C HIS A 165 -7.71 2.04 -15.80
N ARG A 166 -6.45 1.67 -16.11
CA ARG A 166 -6.10 0.40 -16.77
C ARG A 166 -5.34 -0.56 -15.85
N LEU A 167 -5.46 -0.41 -14.53
CA LEU A 167 -4.65 -1.19 -13.59
C LEU A 167 -4.85 -2.71 -13.80
N CYS A 168 -6.10 -3.16 -13.92
CA CYS A 168 -6.40 -4.57 -14.16
C CYS A 168 -5.72 -5.11 -15.42
N GLY A 169 -5.77 -4.35 -16.53
CA GLY A 169 -5.11 -4.73 -17.78
C GLY A 169 -3.59 -4.83 -17.66
N TYR A 170 -2.96 -3.93 -16.91
CA TYR A 170 -1.51 -3.98 -16.67
C TYR A 170 -1.10 -5.17 -15.79
N LEU A 171 -1.89 -5.48 -14.77
CA LEU A 171 -1.58 -6.60 -13.88
C LEU A 171 -1.63 -7.94 -14.61
N VAL A 172 -2.58 -8.09 -15.54
CA VAL A 172 -2.76 -9.34 -16.30
C VAL A 172 -1.82 -9.44 -17.49
N ALA A 173 -1.54 -8.33 -18.20
CA ALA A 173 -0.90 -8.33 -19.52
C ALA A 173 0.58 -7.95 -19.52
N SER A 174 1.19 -7.60 -18.40
CA SER A 174 2.54 -7.00 -18.39
C SER A 174 3.65 -7.91 -17.88
N GLY A 175 3.43 -9.20 -17.76
CA GLY A 175 4.44 -10.14 -17.24
C GLY A 175 4.74 -9.97 -15.75
N ASN A 176 3.89 -9.24 -15.01
CA ASN A 176 4.05 -9.04 -13.59
C ASN A 176 3.82 -10.33 -12.81
N GLY A 177 4.58 -10.51 -11.74
CA GLY A 177 4.41 -11.65 -10.84
C GLY A 177 4.87 -11.32 -9.44
N ALA A 178 4.30 -12.04 -8.47
CA ALA A 178 4.80 -12.01 -7.11
C ALA A 178 6.16 -12.74 -7.03
N THR A 179 7.04 -12.30 -6.15
CA THR A 179 8.27 -13.05 -5.87
C THR A 179 7.96 -14.28 -5.01
N LYS A 180 8.84 -15.28 -5.03
CA LYS A 180 8.71 -16.43 -4.12
C LYS A 180 8.74 -15.97 -2.66
N ASP A 181 9.62 -15.05 -2.31
CA ASP A 181 9.72 -14.51 -0.94
C ASP A 181 8.39 -13.88 -0.49
N PHE A 182 7.73 -13.11 -1.36
CA PHE A 182 6.40 -12.57 -1.06
C PHE A 182 5.34 -13.66 -0.82
N VAL A 183 5.38 -14.75 -1.59
CA VAL A 183 4.47 -15.89 -1.42
C VAL A 183 4.80 -16.64 -0.12
N ASP A 184 6.07 -16.79 0.20
CA ASP A 184 6.54 -17.48 1.41
C ASP A 184 6.23 -16.70 2.70
N ASP A 185 6.05 -15.38 2.63
CA ASP A 185 5.64 -14.54 3.77
C ASP A 185 4.22 -14.85 4.29
N PHE A 186 3.36 -15.47 3.47
CA PHE A 186 2.05 -15.94 3.94
C PHE A 186 2.21 -17.19 4.78
N LEU A 187 1.58 -17.22 5.96
CA LEU A 187 1.71 -18.33 6.89
C LEU A 187 1.01 -19.59 6.36
N CYS A 188 1.57 -20.75 6.71
CA CYS A 188 0.93 -22.04 6.56
C CYS A 188 -0.02 -22.29 7.73
N ILE A 189 -1.17 -22.92 7.48
CA ILE A 189 -2.14 -23.32 8.49
C ILE A 189 -1.94 -24.81 8.73
N GLU A 190 -1.49 -25.15 9.94
CA GLU A 190 -1.26 -26.53 10.34
C GLU A 190 -2.57 -27.23 10.69
N PRO A 191 -2.60 -28.60 10.76
CA PRO A 191 -3.80 -29.35 11.08
C PRO A 191 -4.40 -29.06 12.45
N ASP A 192 -3.57 -28.56 13.38
CA ASP A 192 -3.99 -28.16 14.73
C ASP A 192 -4.58 -26.73 14.75
N GLY A 193 -4.65 -26.04 13.59
CA GLY A 193 -5.10 -24.67 13.45
C GLY A 193 -4.05 -23.61 13.78
N SER A 194 -2.83 -24.01 14.14
CA SER A 194 -1.72 -23.05 14.31
C SER A 194 -1.21 -22.51 12.98
N ALA A 195 -0.66 -21.31 12.98
CA ALA A 195 -0.08 -20.69 11.81
C ALA A 195 1.45 -20.61 11.94
N LYS A 196 2.17 -21.12 10.95
CA LYS A 196 3.65 -21.14 10.93
C LYS A 196 4.22 -20.56 9.64
N PRO A 197 5.39 -19.91 9.68
CA PRO A 197 6.15 -19.60 8.48
C PRO A 197 6.46 -20.87 7.66
N VAL A 198 6.60 -20.74 6.35
CA VAL A 198 6.94 -21.84 5.43
C VAL A 198 8.11 -22.69 5.95
N ALA A 199 9.19 -22.04 6.40
CA ALA A 199 10.38 -22.73 6.89
C ALA A 199 10.17 -23.57 8.17
N LEU A 200 9.05 -23.38 8.88
CA LEU A 200 8.71 -24.08 10.14
C LEU A 200 7.45 -24.94 10.00
N SER A 201 6.81 -24.94 8.85
CA SER A 201 5.63 -25.75 8.58
C SER A 201 6.00 -27.21 8.36
N GLU A 202 5.19 -28.11 8.91
CA GLU A 202 5.32 -29.56 8.72
C GLU A 202 4.50 -30.07 7.53
N THR A 203 3.60 -29.24 7.02
CA THR A 203 2.65 -29.57 5.95
C THR A 203 2.95 -28.89 4.63
N PHE A 204 3.89 -27.91 4.62
CA PHE A 204 4.26 -27.22 3.40
C PHE A 204 4.89 -28.17 2.38
N ASN A 205 4.44 -28.06 1.15
CA ASN A 205 4.94 -28.80 0.02
C ASN A 205 5.05 -27.89 -1.20
N ASP A 206 6.15 -27.91 -1.93
CA ASP A 206 6.40 -27.13 -3.14
C ASP A 206 6.75 -28.00 -4.36
N ASP A 207 6.42 -29.29 -4.33
CA ASP A 207 6.66 -30.21 -5.46
C ASP A 207 5.84 -29.82 -6.70
N GLU A 208 4.62 -29.31 -6.48
CA GLU A 208 3.72 -28.81 -7.52
C GLU A 208 3.23 -27.42 -7.15
N TYR A 209 2.93 -26.60 -8.17
CA TYR A 209 2.48 -25.22 -7.95
C TYR A 209 1.24 -25.10 -7.03
N GLU A 210 0.28 -25.96 -7.26
CA GLU A 210 -0.97 -25.98 -6.48
C GLU A 210 -0.74 -26.29 -5.02
N ASN A 211 0.26 -27.11 -4.70
CA ASN A 211 0.62 -27.48 -3.33
C ASN A 211 1.16 -26.28 -2.55
N VAL A 212 1.89 -25.37 -3.23
CA VAL A 212 2.38 -24.11 -2.62
C VAL A 212 1.25 -23.26 -2.07
N LEU A 213 0.07 -23.35 -2.67
CA LEU A 213 -1.11 -22.54 -2.32
C LEU A 213 -2.03 -23.22 -1.29
N ASP A 214 -1.80 -24.50 -0.97
CA ASP A 214 -2.63 -25.27 -0.05
C ASP A 214 -2.30 -24.95 1.41
N ASN A 215 -3.35 -24.95 2.23
CA ASN A 215 -3.25 -24.72 3.66
C ASN A 215 -2.48 -23.45 4.02
N ARG A 216 -2.71 -22.37 3.31
CA ARG A 216 -2.09 -21.07 3.52
C ARG A 216 -3.09 -20.04 4.05
N ASP A 217 -2.56 -18.94 4.52
CA ASP A 217 -3.36 -17.74 4.79
C ASP A 217 -4.31 -17.48 3.60
N PRO A 218 -5.64 -17.39 3.82
CA PRO A 218 -6.62 -17.29 2.73
C PRO A 218 -6.45 -16.06 1.84
N ARG A 219 -5.68 -15.05 2.28
CA ARG A 219 -5.36 -13.88 1.44
C ARG A 219 -4.42 -14.21 0.30
N LEU A 220 -3.61 -15.28 0.39
CA LEU A 220 -2.66 -15.66 -0.65
C LEU A 220 -3.38 -15.92 -1.98
N THR A 221 -4.40 -16.75 -1.99
CA THR A 221 -5.17 -17.10 -3.20
C THR A 221 -6.10 -15.98 -3.68
N GLN A 222 -6.25 -14.93 -2.89
CA GLN A 222 -6.94 -13.69 -3.29
C GLN A 222 -5.98 -12.66 -3.92
N ILE A 223 -4.68 -12.90 -3.86
CA ILE A 223 -3.63 -12.05 -4.44
C ILE A 223 -2.94 -12.75 -5.61
N VAL A 224 -2.65 -14.04 -5.45
CA VAL A 224 -1.96 -14.88 -6.43
C VAL A 224 -2.97 -15.86 -7.02
N LEU A 225 -2.92 -16.00 -8.35
CA LEU A 225 -3.85 -16.86 -9.08
C LEU A 225 -3.67 -18.33 -8.67
N ASP A 226 -4.77 -18.92 -8.19
CA ASP A 226 -4.91 -20.38 -8.08
C ASP A 226 -5.57 -20.91 -9.35
N PRO A 227 -4.92 -21.78 -10.13
CA PRO A 227 -5.45 -22.32 -11.36
C PRO A 227 -6.75 -23.10 -11.19
N ARG A 228 -6.96 -23.68 -10.03
CA ARG A 228 -8.17 -24.45 -9.70
C ARG A 228 -9.40 -23.55 -9.62
N HIS A 229 -9.20 -22.26 -9.29
CA HIS A 229 -10.26 -21.25 -9.13
C HIS A 229 -10.27 -20.18 -10.23
N SER A 230 -9.41 -20.28 -11.24
CA SER A 230 -9.26 -19.28 -12.31
C SER A 230 -10.54 -18.99 -13.09
N LYS A 231 -11.42 -19.98 -13.22
CA LYS A 231 -12.70 -19.86 -13.95
C LYS A 231 -13.69 -18.89 -13.30
N GLU A 232 -13.53 -18.62 -12.02
CA GLU A 232 -14.41 -17.73 -11.28
C GLU A 232 -13.95 -16.27 -11.31
N ILE A 233 -12.66 -16.04 -11.56
CA ILE A 233 -12.00 -14.75 -11.39
C ILE A 233 -11.74 -14.07 -12.73
N LEU A 234 -11.48 -14.82 -13.81
CA LEU A 234 -11.02 -14.25 -15.07
C LEU A 234 -12.13 -14.07 -16.10
N TYR A 235 -12.17 -12.88 -16.73
CA TYR A 235 -13.16 -12.49 -17.72
C TYR A 235 -13.21 -13.40 -18.95
N ASN A 236 -12.12 -14.05 -19.34
CA ASN A 236 -12.01 -14.89 -20.52
C ASN A 236 -11.63 -16.32 -20.14
N LYS A 237 -12.55 -17.01 -19.48
CA LYS A 237 -12.43 -18.35 -18.89
C LYS A 237 -11.82 -19.42 -19.81
N ASP A 238 -12.07 -19.33 -21.13
CA ASP A 238 -11.69 -20.36 -22.09
C ASP A 238 -10.30 -20.15 -22.71
N LYS A 239 -9.68 -18.99 -22.48
CA LYS A 239 -8.38 -18.62 -23.08
C LYS A 239 -7.25 -18.44 -22.08
N PHE A 240 -7.54 -18.53 -20.78
CA PHE A 240 -6.50 -18.43 -19.78
C PHE A 240 -5.70 -19.73 -19.74
N ILE A 241 -4.56 -19.70 -20.39
CA ILE A 241 -3.54 -20.73 -20.26
C ILE A 241 -2.74 -20.35 -19.03
N PHE A 242 -2.73 -21.23 -18.04
CA PHE A 242 -2.05 -21.06 -16.77
C PHE A 242 -0.59 -20.60 -16.95
N PRO A 243 -0.06 -19.78 -16.02
CA PRO A 243 1.16 -19.04 -16.21
C PRO A 243 2.33 -19.95 -16.55
N ARG A 244 2.75 -19.88 -17.81
CA ARG A 244 4.06 -20.36 -18.18
C ARG A 244 5.07 -19.31 -17.75
N VAL A 245 6.11 -19.73 -17.07
CA VAL A 245 7.25 -18.86 -16.80
C VAL A 245 7.85 -18.41 -18.12
N ALA A 246 7.96 -17.10 -18.31
CA ALA A 246 8.63 -16.46 -19.46
C ALA A 246 8.10 -16.90 -20.83
N GLY A 247 6.88 -16.54 -21.15
CA GLY A 247 6.34 -16.79 -22.49
C GLY A 247 6.35 -15.58 -23.40
N MET A 248 5.96 -15.81 -24.63
CA MET A 248 6.00 -14.80 -25.68
C MET A 248 4.65 -14.12 -25.95
N THR A 249 3.61 -14.42 -25.18
CA THR A 249 2.24 -13.96 -25.50
C THR A 249 1.83 -12.69 -24.75
N GLY A 250 2.64 -12.22 -23.79
CA GLY A 250 2.38 -11.02 -23.00
C GLY A 250 1.35 -11.17 -21.87
N TRP A 251 0.88 -12.37 -21.61
CA TRP A 251 -0.09 -12.70 -20.55
C TRP A 251 0.52 -13.57 -19.44
N GLU A 252 1.80 -13.81 -19.50
CA GLU A 252 2.50 -14.71 -18.61
C GLU A 252 3.17 -13.96 -17.47
N SER A 253 3.21 -14.59 -16.31
CA SER A 253 3.93 -14.07 -15.15
C SER A 253 5.42 -14.32 -15.29
N ALA A 254 6.25 -13.31 -15.02
CA ALA A 254 7.72 -13.46 -15.02
C ALA A 254 8.23 -14.42 -13.93
N THR A 255 7.45 -14.65 -12.88
CA THR A 255 7.83 -15.45 -11.71
C THR A 255 7.05 -16.76 -11.57
N GLY A 256 6.01 -16.97 -12.39
CA GLY A 256 5.04 -18.05 -12.22
C GLY A 256 3.89 -17.70 -11.25
N TYR A 257 4.07 -16.79 -10.31
CA TYR A 257 3.03 -16.36 -9.36
C TYR A 257 2.27 -15.14 -9.90
N HIS A 258 1.23 -15.41 -10.67
CA HIS A 258 0.44 -14.36 -11.33
C HIS A 258 -0.39 -13.56 -10.31
N VAL A 259 -0.22 -12.24 -10.29
CA VAL A 259 -0.95 -11.37 -9.37
C VAL A 259 -2.33 -11.03 -9.93
N ILE A 260 -3.38 -11.32 -9.15
CA ILE A 260 -4.79 -11.06 -9.47
C ILE A 260 -5.42 -9.99 -8.55
N LYS A 261 -4.67 -9.44 -7.63
CA LYS A 261 -5.16 -8.36 -6.76
C LYS A 261 -5.67 -7.20 -7.62
N TYR A 262 -6.84 -6.70 -7.36
CA TYR A 262 -7.57 -5.67 -8.12
C TYR A 262 -8.22 -6.17 -9.43
N TYR A 263 -8.40 -7.48 -9.62
CA TYR A 263 -8.99 -8.03 -10.82
C TYR A 263 -10.43 -8.51 -10.59
#